data_dbfd28012b1767018c0580c54a18a613
#
_entry.id   dbfd28012b1767018c0580c54a18a613
#
_cell.length_a   1.000
_cell.length_b   1.000
_cell.length_c   1.000
_cell.angle_alpha   90.00
_cell.angle_beta   90.00
_cell.angle_gamma   90.00
#
_symmetry.space_group_name_H-M   'P 1'
#
loop_
_entity.id
_entity.type
_entity.pdbx_description
1 polymer ?
#
loop_
_entity_poly.entity_id
_entity_poly.type
_entity_poly.pdbx_seq_one_letter_code
_entity_poly.pdbx_strand_id
1 'polypeptide(L)'
;MIETVKNRRTIRKYLQKDISSDLLNDLLEASFRASTMGGMQLYSVVITRDSEIKEKLSPAHFNQPMVKGAPVVLTFCADFRRFTKWCEQRKAIPGYNNLMSFMNAAMDTLLVAQTFCTLAEEARLGICYLGTTTYNPQMIIDTLKLPELVFPITTVTVGSVSYTH
;
A
#
# COMPACT_ATOMS: atom_id res chain seq x y z
N MET A 1 -9.29 -0.72 19.53
CA MET A 1 -9.02 0.35 18.52
C MET A 1 -8.48 1.65 19.11
N ILE A 2 -9.16 2.38 20.02
CA ILE A 2 -8.60 3.65 20.56
C ILE A 2 -7.25 3.42 21.24
N GLU A 3 -7.15 2.42 22.12
CA GLU A 3 -5.88 2.08 22.79
C GLU A 3 -4.81 1.61 21.80
N THR A 4 -5.18 0.87 20.76
CA THR A 4 -4.27 0.47 19.69
C THR A 4 -3.65 1.69 19.01
N VAL A 5 -4.48 2.69 18.65
CA VAL A 5 -4.01 3.93 18.02
C VAL A 5 -3.12 4.75 18.96
N LYS A 6 -3.48 4.86 20.25
CA LYS A 6 -2.67 5.59 21.25
C LYS A 6 -1.32 4.94 21.51
N ASN A 7 -1.26 3.61 21.48
CA ASN A 7 -0.06 2.83 21.78
C ASN A 7 0.73 2.43 20.52
N ARG A 8 0.28 2.86 19.33
CA ARG A 8 0.94 2.49 18.07
C ARG A 8 2.39 2.95 18.03
N ARG A 9 3.22 2.09 17.45
CA ARG A 9 4.62 2.41 17.16
C ARG A 9 5.05 1.78 15.86
N THR A 10 6.00 2.39 15.19
CA THR A 10 6.58 1.86 13.95
C THR A 10 7.45 0.63 14.26
N ILE A 11 7.12 -0.50 13.64
CA ILE A 11 7.85 -1.77 13.79
C ILE A 11 8.70 -2.03 12.55
N ARG A 12 9.99 -2.24 12.74
CA ARG A 12 10.98 -2.47 11.65
C ARG A 12 11.64 -3.84 11.70
N LYS A 13 11.31 -4.67 12.72
CA LYS A 13 11.77 -6.05 12.84
C LYS A 13 10.57 -6.95 13.01
N TYR A 14 10.53 -8.02 12.26
CA TYR A 14 9.40 -8.95 12.21
C TYR A 14 9.86 -10.36 12.58
N LEU A 15 8.94 -11.15 13.11
CA LEU A 15 9.14 -12.58 13.23
C LEU A 15 9.16 -13.22 11.84
N GLN A 16 9.94 -14.29 11.70
CA GLN A 16 9.95 -15.12 10.49
C GLN A 16 8.68 -16.02 10.47
N LYS A 17 7.53 -15.37 10.48
CA LYS A 17 6.21 -16.00 10.46
C LYS A 17 5.38 -15.31 9.41
N ASP A 18 4.90 -16.08 8.44
CA ASP A 18 4.07 -15.54 7.38
C ASP A 18 2.68 -15.09 7.90
N ILE A 19 2.08 -14.19 7.16
CA ILE A 19 0.70 -13.74 7.39
C ILE A 19 -0.18 -14.57 6.45
N SER A 20 -1.20 -15.25 6.99
CA SER A 20 -2.11 -16.03 6.16
C SER A 20 -2.77 -15.13 5.09
N SER A 21 -3.02 -15.72 3.93
CA SER A 21 -3.69 -14.99 2.84
C SER A 21 -5.09 -14.54 3.25
N ASP A 22 -5.80 -15.36 4.02
CA ASP A 22 -7.15 -15.04 4.50
C ASP A 22 -7.14 -13.79 5.39
N LEU A 23 -6.25 -13.75 6.41
CA LEU A 23 -6.13 -12.58 7.27
C LEU A 23 -5.75 -11.33 6.49
N LEU A 24 -4.79 -11.44 5.55
CA LEU A 24 -4.37 -10.29 4.74
C LEU A 24 -5.50 -9.79 3.85
N ASN A 25 -6.25 -10.71 3.24
CA ASN A 25 -7.40 -10.37 2.40
C ASN A 25 -8.51 -9.70 3.21
N ASP A 26 -8.85 -10.24 4.39
CA ASP A 26 -9.85 -9.66 5.28
C ASP A 26 -9.48 -8.22 5.69
N LEU A 27 -8.20 -7.98 6.02
CA LEU A 27 -7.70 -6.65 6.38
C LEU A 27 -7.76 -5.67 5.19
N LEU A 28 -7.41 -6.14 4.00
CA LEU A 28 -7.49 -5.32 2.77
C LEU A 28 -8.94 -5.02 2.41
N GLU A 29 -9.81 -6.01 2.41
CA GLU A 29 -11.24 -5.84 2.11
C GLU A 29 -11.89 -4.85 3.08
N ALA A 30 -11.63 -4.98 4.37
CA ALA A 30 -12.10 -4.03 5.37
C ALA A 30 -11.52 -2.61 5.13
N SER A 31 -10.25 -2.49 4.74
CA SER A 31 -9.64 -1.20 4.44
C SER A 31 -10.23 -0.51 3.20
N PHE A 32 -10.73 -1.29 2.24
CA PHE A 32 -11.41 -0.77 1.04
C PHE A 32 -12.77 -0.13 1.34
N ARG A 33 -13.24 -0.18 2.60
CA ARG A 33 -14.40 0.58 3.08
C ARG A 33 -14.05 2.02 3.48
N ALA A 34 -12.77 2.42 3.39
CA ALA A 34 -12.37 3.80 3.60
C ALA A 34 -13.12 4.76 2.65
N SER A 35 -13.31 6.00 3.10
CA SER A 35 -13.92 7.04 2.27
C SER A 35 -13.05 7.35 1.06
N THR A 36 -13.69 7.60 -0.09
CA THR A 36 -13.00 7.95 -1.34
C THR A 36 -13.70 9.12 -2.05
N MET A 37 -12.93 9.86 -2.84
CA MET A 37 -13.43 11.01 -3.57
C MET A 37 -14.46 10.58 -4.62
N GLY A 38 -15.70 11.08 -4.48
CA GLY A 38 -16.79 10.74 -5.40
C GLY A 38 -17.14 9.26 -5.51
N GLY A 39 -16.69 8.42 -4.58
CA GLY A 39 -16.88 6.97 -4.61
C GLY A 39 -16.11 6.26 -5.72
N MET A 40 -15.12 6.91 -6.33
CA MET A 40 -14.40 6.38 -7.51
C MET A 40 -13.37 5.30 -7.16
N GLN A 41 -12.88 5.26 -5.90
CA GLN A 41 -11.91 4.26 -5.42
C GLN A 41 -10.64 4.23 -6.30
N LEU A 42 -9.97 5.37 -6.44
CA LEU A 42 -8.86 5.61 -7.36
C LEU A 42 -7.52 5.07 -6.82
N TYR A 43 -7.50 3.84 -6.37
CA TYR A 43 -6.31 3.20 -5.81
C TYR A 43 -6.21 1.73 -6.20
N SER A 44 -4.98 1.22 -6.13
CA SER A 44 -4.65 -0.20 -6.20
C SER A 44 -3.61 -0.55 -5.14
N VAL A 45 -3.56 -1.82 -4.73
CA VAL A 45 -2.57 -2.32 -3.77
C VAL A 45 -1.82 -3.49 -4.38
N VAL A 46 -0.50 -3.38 -4.45
CA VAL A 46 0.36 -4.49 -4.88
C VAL A 46 0.91 -5.20 -3.65
N ILE A 47 0.64 -6.50 -3.56
CA ILE A 47 1.11 -7.37 -2.49
C ILE A 47 2.39 -8.05 -2.94
N THR A 48 3.51 -7.79 -2.27
CA THR A 48 4.80 -8.41 -2.54
C THR A 48 5.22 -9.32 -1.39
N ARG A 49 5.26 -10.63 -1.65
CA ARG A 49 5.78 -11.67 -0.74
C ARG A 49 7.09 -12.26 -1.26
N ASP A 50 7.24 -12.31 -2.57
CA ASP A 50 8.39 -12.88 -3.25
C ASP A 50 9.70 -12.21 -2.84
N SER A 51 10.69 -13.00 -2.45
CA SER A 51 11.97 -12.52 -1.95
C SER A 51 12.81 -11.84 -3.03
N GLU A 52 12.75 -12.31 -4.27
CA GLU A 52 13.52 -11.70 -5.37
C GLU A 52 12.94 -10.32 -5.74
N ILE A 53 11.61 -10.18 -5.71
CA ILE A 53 10.97 -8.88 -5.94
C ILE A 53 11.30 -7.92 -4.81
N LYS A 54 11.28 -8.38 -3.55
CA LYS A 54 11.69 -7.55 -2.38
C LYS A 54 13.15 -7.11 -2.47
N GLU A 55 14.05 -7.98 -2.94
CA GLU A 55 15.44 -7.61 -3.22
C GLU A 55 15.53 -6.50 -4.26
N LYS A 56 14.78 -6.60 -5.37
CA LYS A 56 14.75 -5.59 -6.44
C LYS A 56 14.10 -4.27 -5.98
N LEU A 57 13.15 -4.32 -5.05
CA LEU A 57 12.53 -3.11 -4.45
C LEU A 57 13.43 -2.42 -3.43
N SER A 58 14.32 -3.17 -2.77
CA SER A 58 15.11 -2.67 -1.66
C SER A 58 15.92 -1.39 -1.99
N PRO A 59 16.59 -1.26 -3.15
CA PRO A 59 17.30 -0.03 -3.51
C PRO A 59 16.40 1.21 -3.62
N ALA A 60 15.16 1.05 -4.08
CA ALA A 60 14.19 2.16 -4.14
C ALA A 60 13.86 2.70 -2.74
N HIS A 61 14.08 1.89 -1.71
CA HIS A 61 13.89 2.21 -0.31
C HIS A 61 15.22 2.34 0.45
N PHE A 62 16.31 2.73 -0.23
CA PHE A 62 17.65 2.95 0.35
C PHE A 62 18.20 1.72 1.10
N ASN A 63 17.86 0.52 0.62
CA ASN A 63 18.25 -0.76 1.21
C ASN A 63 17.86 -0.92 2.70
N GLN A 64 16.74 -0.31 3.10
CA GLN A 64 16.23 -0.44 4.46
C GLN A 64 15.91 -1.92 4.77
N PRO A 65 16.44 -2.48 5.87
CA PRO A 65 16.37 -3.94 6.14
C PRO A 65 14.94 -4.50 6.21
N MET A 66 13.97 -3.68 6.63
CA MET A 66 12.59 -4.13 6.76
C MET A 66 11.93 -4.45 5.41
N VAL A 67 12.41 -3.92 4.28
CA VAL A 67 11.88 -4.23 2.95
C VAL A 67 12.08 -5.72 2.63
N LYS A 68 13.28 -6.23 2.92
CA LYS A 68 13.63 -7.65 2.70
C LYS A 68 13.10 -8.54 3.83
N GLY A 69 13.16 -8.05 5.07
CA GLY A 69 12.85 -8.81 6.28
C GLY A 69 11.36 -8.95 6.59
N ALA A 70 10.48 -8.15 6.00
CA ALA A 70 9.05 -8.26 6.23
C ALA A 70 8.45 -9.45 5.45
N PRO A 71 7.52 -10.22 6.06
CA PRO A 71 6.77 -11.25 5.35
C PRO A 71 6.00 -10.68 4.16
N VAL A 72 5.43 -9.47 4.31
CA VAL A 72 4.63 -8.81 3.30
C VAL A 72 5.07 -7.35 3.13
N VAL A 73 5.20 -6.93 1.88
CA VAL A 73 5.37 -5.53 1.50
C VAL A 73 4.16 -5.13 0.66
N LEU A 74 3.46 -4.08 1.07
CA LEU A 74 2.30 -3.54 0.37
C LEU A 74 2.68 -2.21 -0.27
N THR A 75 2.53 -2.10 -1.60
CA THR A 75 2.67 -0.83 -2.30
C THR A 75 1.30 -0.31 -2.66
N PHE A 76 0.90 0.78 -2.03
CA PHE A 76 -0.36 1.46 -2.29
C PHE A 76 -0.15 2.49 -3.40
N CYS A 77 -0.93 2.37 -4.47
CA CYS A 77 -0.79 3.16 -5.68
C CYS A 77 -2.05 4.00 -5.94
N ALA A 78 -1.84 5.25 -6.35
CA ALA A 78 -2.87 6.02 -7.05
C ALA A 78 -3.13 5.33 -8.40
N ASP A 79 -4.40 5.05 -8.71
CA ASP A 79 -4.78 4.28 -9.90
C ASP A 79 -5.95 4.92 -10.63
N PHE A 80 -5.63 5.65 -11.70
CA PHE A 80 -6.61 6.16 -12.64
C PHE A 80 -6.90 5.22 -13.81
N ARG A 81 -6.05 4.24 -14.03
CA ARG A 81 -6.18 3.32 -15.15
C ARG A 81 -7.51 2.57 -15.13
N ARG A 82 -7.89 2.04 -13.96
CA ARG A 82 -9.13 1.28 -13.81
C ARG A 82 -10.36 2.12 -14.15
N PHE A 83 -10.43 3.34 -13.61
CA PHE A 83 -11.53 4.25 -13.85
C PHE A 83 -11.57 4.75 -15.32
N THR A 84 -10.40 5.06 -15.89
CA THR A 84 -10.27 5.41 -17.31
C THR A 84 -10.82 4.31 -18.21
N LYS A 85 -10.40 3.06 -17.99
CA LYS A 85 -10.91 1.90 -18.74
C LYS A 85 -12.42 1.71 -18.58
N TRP A 86 -12.95 1.95 -17.39
CA TRP A 86 -14.39 1.90 -17.17
C TRP A 86 -15.13 2.99 -17.96
N CYS A 87 -14.60 4.21 -18.01
CA CYS A 87 -15.14 5.30 -18.85
C CYS A 87 -15.15 4.90 -20.32
N GLU A 88 -14.04 4.38 -20.84
CA GLU A 88 -13.92 3.93 -22.23
C GLU A 88 -14.97 2.86 -22.58
N GLN A 89 -15.16 1.86 -21.72
CA GLN A 89 -16.20 0.84 -21.89
C GLN A 89 -17.61 1.42 -21.92
N ARG A 90 -17.84 2.54 -21.24
CA ARG A 90 -19.11 3.27 -21.21
C ARG A 90 -19.20 4.34 -22.30
N LYS A 91 -18.22 4.41 -23.22
CA LYS A 91 -18.13 5.43 -24.28
C LYS A 91 -18.10 6.86 -23.72
N ALA A 92 -17.61 7.02 -22.49
CA ALA A 92 -17.37 8.31 -21.87
C ALA A 92 -15.92 8.74 -22.12
N ILE A 93 -15.70 10.04 -22.29
CA ILE A 93 -14.34 10.59 -22.45
C ILE A 93 -13.75 10.80 -21.05
N PRO A 94 -12.66 10.11 -20.68
CA PRO A 94 -12.02 10.33 -19.39
C PRO A 94 -11.33 11.70 -19.37
N GLY A 95 -11.70 12.56 -18.43
CA GLY A 95 -11.14 13.91 -18.26
C GLY A 95 -10.09 14.02 -17.15
N TYR A 96 -9.38 12.94 -16.82
CA TYR A 96 -8.66 12.82 -15.53
C TYR A 96 -7.12 12.83 -15.63
N ASN A 97 -6.56 13.23 -16.74
CA ASN A 97 -5.09 13.34 -16.85
C ASN A 97 -4.64 14.76 -16.44
N ASN A 98 -4.77 15.08 -15.16
CA ASN A 98 -4.40 16.36 -14.59
C ASN A 98 -3.99 16.24 -13.11
N LEU A 99 -3.36 17.28 -12.57
CA LEU A 99 -2.87 17.31 -11.21
C LEU A 99 -3.98 17.11 -10.16
N MET A 100 -5.14 17.71 -10.35
CA MET A 100 -6.26 17.59 -9.40
C MET A 100 -6.71 16.13 -9.28
N SER A 101 -6.80 15.43 -10.39
CA SER A 101 -7.14 14.01 -10.41
C SER A 101 -6.09 13.14 -9.77
N PHE A 102 -4.81 13.44 -9.99
CA PHE A 102 -3.71 12.77 -9.28
C PHE A 102 -3.80 12.99 -7.76
N MET A 103 -4.06 14.22 -7.33
CA MET A 103 -4.21 14.53 -5.90
C MET A 103 -5.40 13.77 -5.27
N ASN A 104 -6.53 13.68 -5.96
CA ASN A 104 -7.68 12.90 -5.49
C ASN A 104 -7.32 11.42 -5.33
N ALA A 105 -6.65 10.84 -6.32
CA ALA A 105 -6.21 9.45 -6.25
C ALA A 105 -5.17 9.22 -5.13
N ALA A 106 -4.25 10.14 -4.93
CA ALA A 106 -3.26 10.07 -3.85
C ALA A 106 -3.94 10.14 -2.46
N MET A 107 -4.96 11.01 -2.29
CA MET A 107 -5.73 11.09 -1.05
C MET A 107 -6.50 9.79 -0.78
N ASP A 108 -7.22 9.26 -1.78
CA ASP A 108 -7.91 7.97 -1.66
C ASP A 108 -6.94 6.85 -1.23
N THR A 109 -5.78 6.81 -1.88
CA THR A 109 -4.72 5.84 -1.59
C THR A 109 -4.24 5.91 -0.14
N LEU A 110 -4.00 7.14 0.37
CA LEU A 110 -3.53 7.34 1.75
C LEU A 110 -4.60 7.01 2.79
N LEU A 111 -5.87 7.31 2.52
CA LEU A 111 -6.99 6.95 3.39
C LEU A 111 -7.10 5.43 3.55
N VAL A 112 -7.01 4.70 2.44
CA VAL A 112 -7.02 3.23 2.45
C VAL A 112 -5.78 2.67 3.15
N ALA A 113 -4.59 3.19 2.84
CA ALA A 113 -3.35 2.74 3.46
C ALA A 113 -3.37 2.95 4.99
N GLN A 114 -3.85 4.10 5.47
CA GLN A 114 -3.97 4.36 6.90
C GLN A 114 -5.03 3.48 7.55
N THR A 115 -6.16 3.27 6.90
CA THR A 115 -7.20 2.35 7.41
C THR A 115 -6.64 0.93 7.54
N PHE A 116 -5.95 0.43 6.51
CA PHE A 116 -5.26 -0.86 6.58
C PHE A 116 -4.28 -0.93 7.75
N CYS A 117 -3.44 0.07 7.93
CA CYS A 117 -2.45 0.09 9.01
C CYS A 117 -3.11 0.02 10.39
N THR A 118 -4.19 0.76 10.60
CA THR A 118 -4.94 0.73 11.86
C THR A 118 -5.55 -0.66 12.12
N LEU A 119 -6.14 -1.28 11.10
CA LEU A 119 -6.70 -2.63 11.20
C LEU A 119 -5.61 -3.69 11.43
N ALA A 120 -4.47 -3.58 10.76
CA ALA A 120 -3.35 -4.50 10.93
C ALA A 120 -2.78 -4.43 12.37
N GLU A 121 -2.62 -3.23 12.93
CA GLU A 121 -2.19 -3.04 14.31
C GLU A 121 -3.24 -3.57 15.31
N GLU A 122 -4.54 -3.42 15.04
CA GLU A 122 -5.60 -4.02 15.84
C GLU A 122 -5.56 -5.56 15.79
N ALA A 123 -5.21 -6.12 14.62
CA ALA A 123 -4.95 -7.55 14.44
C ALA A 123 -3.58 -8.00 14.98
N ARG A 124 -2.90 -7.14 15.75
CA ARG A 124 -1.60 -7.40 16.39
C ARG A 124 -0.46 -7.67 15.41
N LEU A 125 -0.53 -7.10 14.22
CA LEU A 125 0.60 -7.05 13.29
C LEU A 125 1.40 -5.76 13.50
N GLY A 126 2.70 -5.82 13.24
CA GLY A 126 3.56 -4.65 13.17
C GLY A 126 3.56 -4.07 11.76
N ILE A 127 3.58 -2.76 11.67
CA ILE A 127 3.67 -2.05 10.39
C ILE A 127 4.78 -0.99 10.41
N CYS A 128 5.31 -0.70 9.20
CA CYS A 128 6.18 0.45 8.98
C CYS A 128 5.87 1.10 7.64
N TYR A 129 5.48 2.36 7.66
CA TYR A 129 5.43 3.20 6.46
C TYR A 129 6.86 3.50 5.97
N LEU A 130 7.08 3.37 4.68
CA LEU A 130 8.33 3.73 4.02
C LEU A 130 8.17 5.07 3.32
N GLY A 131 8.61 6.14 3.97
CA GLY A 131 8.60 7.50 3.40
C GLY A 131 9.48 7.67 2.16
N THR A 132 10.25 6.66 1.82
CA THR A 132 11.15 6.63 0.66
C THR A 132 10.45 6.31 -0.66
N THR A 133 9.18 5.93 -0.66
CA THR A 133 8.44 5.51 -1.87
C THR A 133 8.47 6.56 -2.98
N THR A 134 8.36 7.84 -2.61
CA THR A 134 8.32 8.95 -3.58
C THR A 134 9.70 9.47 -4.00
N TYR A 135 10.78 8.96 -3.43
CA TYR A 135 12.15 9.38 -3.80
C TYR A 135 12.62 8.74 -5.10
N ASN A 136 12.25 7.49 -5.33
CA ASN A 136 12.61 6.78 -6.56
C ASN A 136 11.42 5.96 -7.08
N PRO A 137 10.31 6.61 -7.46
CA PRO A 137 9.09 5.93 -7.87
C PRO A 137 9.29 5.13 -9.17
N GLN A 138 10.17 5.59 -10.07
CA GLN A 138 10.43 4.88 -11.34
C GLN A 138 10.96 3.46 -11.10
N MET A 139 11.88 3.28 -10.17
CA MET A 139 12.39 1.95 -9.84
C MET A 139 11.29 1.02 -9.29
N ILE A 140 10.34 1.56 -8.53
CA ILE A 140 9.18 0.80 -8.03
C ILE A 140 8.25 0.44 -9.19
N ILE A 141 7.96 1.39 -10.09
CA ILE A 141 7.13 1.18 -11.28
C ILE A 141 7.73 0.06 -12.14
N ASP A 142 9.02 0.13 -12.44
CA ASP A 142 9.70 -0.85 -13.27
C ASP A 142 9.75 -2.24 -12.62
N THR A 143 10.06 -2.29 -11.31
CA THR A 143 10.14 -3.55 -10.55
C THR A 143 8.78 -4.24 -10.45
N LEU A 144 7.74 -3.50 -10.14
CA LEU A 144 6.38 -4.03 -9.99
C LEU A 144 5.61 -4.06 -11.32
N LYS A 145 6.20 -3.59 -12.41
CA LYS A 145 5.59 -3.50 -13.75
C LYS A 145 4.25 -2.77 -13.70
N LEU A 146 4.23 -1.64 -12.98
CA LEU A 146 3.01 -0.84 -12.85
C LEU A 146 2.64 -0.26 -14.23
N PRO A 147 1.37 -0.38 -14.64
CA PRO A 147 0.95 0.16 -15.93
C PRO A 147 0.84 1.69 -15.90
N GLU A 148 0.67 2.28 -17.08
CA GLU A 148 0.37 3.70 -17.22
C GLU A 148 -0.84 4.11 -16.37
N LEU A 149 -0.82 5.32 -15.82
CA LEU A 149 -1.82 5.89 -14.90
C LEU A 149 -1.88 5.20 -13.51
N VAL A 150 -0.88 4.40 -13.17
CA VAL A 150 -0.71 3.83 -11.82
C VAL A 150 0.61 4.31 -11.24
N PHE A 151 0.55 5.00 -10.09
CA PHE A 151 1.71 5.62 -9.46
C PHE A 151 1.84 5.22 -7.99
N PRO A 152 3.03 4.76 -7.51
CA PRO A 152 3.22 4.36 -6.12
C PRO A 152 3.21 5.58 -5.19
N ILE A 153 2.30 5.60 -4.22
CA ILE A 153 2.15 6.70 -3.25
C ILE A 153 2.86 6.38 -1.95
N THR A 154 2.65 5.19 -1.42
CA THR A 154 3.30 4.76 -0.18
C THR A 154 3.51 3.25 -0.16
N THR A 155 4.54 2.83 0.53
CA THR A 155 4.84 1.42 0.77
C THR A 155 4.77 1.15 2.27
N VAL A 156 4.17 0.03 2.65
CA VAL A 156 4.04 -0.41 4.03
C VAL A 156 4.58 -1.82 4.15
N THR A 157 5.53 -2.02 5.06
CA THR A 157 5.97 -3.37 5.44
C THR A 157 5.11 -3.88 6.60
N VAL A 158 4.71 -5.14 6.55
CA VAL A 158 3.79 -5.76 7.51
C VAL A 158 4.31 -7.12 7.94
N GLY A 159 4.19 -7.43 9.22
CA GLY A 159 4.62 -8.73 9.75
C GLY A 159 4.17 -8.99 11.18
N SER A 160 4.27 -10.23 11.61
CA SER A 160 4.06 -10.62 13.00
C SER A 160 5.18 -10.04 13.88
N VAL A 161 4.84 -9.69 15.12
CA VAL A 161 5.76 -9.12 16.11
C VAL A 161 5.85 -10.01 17.34
N SER A 162 7.01 -9.99 18.01
CA SER A 162 7.13 -10.62 19.33
C SER A 162 6.49 -9.70 20.38
N TYR A 163 5.68 -10.27 21.26
CA TYR A 163 4.98 -9.54 22.33
C TYR A 163 5.87 -9.15 23.52
N THR A 164 7.18 -9.29 23.41
CA THR A 164 8.11 -8.81 24.43
C THR A 164 8.36 -7.31 24.24
N HIS A 165 7.45 -6.52 24.77
CA HIS A 165 7.69 -5.10 25.03
C HIS A 165 7.36 -4.76 26.47
#